data_78a52edd3a1e82899a8a33eb40f1d409
#
_entry.id   78a52edd3a1e82899a8a33eb40f1d409
#
_cell.length_a   1.000
_cell.length_b   1.000
_cell.length_c   1.000
_cell.angle_alpha   90.00
_cell.angle_beta   90.00
_cell.angle_gamma   90.00
#
_symmetry.space_group_name_H-M   'P 1'
#
loop_
_entity.id
_entity.type
_entity.pdbx_description
1 polymer ?
#
loop_
_entity_poly.entity_id
_entity_poly.type
_entity_poly.pdbx_seq_one_letter_code
_entity_poly.pdbx_strand_id
1 'polypeptide(L)'
;MTDVKVFNARYTFSTKGEIEFVDLSDKVQETVLQSGIRNGIAHVFAPHATGILILTETDPSLLNDIRVFLEKTVPRQGAYEHPSNAHAHLRSVLLPPDKTLPVIDGQVEFGTWQSLVFVETDVHPRKRTVIIQVLGE
;
A
#
# COMPACT_ATOMS: atom_id res chain seq x y z
N MET A 1 -14.42 -27.71 -15.11
CA MET A 1 -13.54 -27.25 -14.03
C MET A 1 -12.60 -26.17 -14.58
N THR A 2 -12.55 -25.04 -13.91
CA THR A 2 -11.69 -23.92 -14.31
C THR A 2 -10.37 -24.00 -13.55
N ASP A 3 -9.26 -23.80 -14.25
CA ASP A 3 -7.96 -23.78 -13.60
C ASP A 3 -7.73 -22.46 -12.88
N VAL A 4 -7.11 -22.54 -11.72
CA VAL A 4 -6.64 -21.37 -11.00
C VAL A 4 -5.46 -20.78 -11.74
N LYS A 5 -5.49 -19.47 -11.94
CA LYS A 5 -4.43 -18.71 -12.60
C LYS A 5 -3.77 -17.78 -11.62
N VAL A 6 -2.51 -17.46 -11.88
CA VAL A 6 -1.75 -16.48 -11.13
C VAL A 6 -1.20 -15.46 -12.12
N PHE A 7 -1.46 -14.19 -11.85
CA PHE A 7 -0.95 -13.07 -12.64
C PHE A 7 -0.19 -12.11 -11.73
N ASN A 8 1.05 -11.80 -12.11
CA ASN A 8 1.92 -10.93 -11.33
C ASN A 8 2.21 -9.65 -12.10
N ALA A 9 2.15 -8.53 -11.42
CA ALA A 9 2.58 -7.25 -11.97
C ALA A 9 3.38 -6.48 -10.91
N ARG A 10 4.28 -5.62 -11.39
CA ARG A 10 5.02 -4.69 -10.55
C ARG A 10 4.71 -3.28 -11.00
N TYR A 11 4.44 -2.42 -10.04
CA TYR A 11 4.23 -1.01 -10.30
C TYR A 11 5.29 -0.20 -9.55
N THR A 12 6.04 0.60 -10.29
CA THR A 12 7.12 1.43 -9.75
C THR A 12 6.72 2.90 -9.80
N PHE A 13 6.97 3.60 -8.71
CA PHE A 13 6.68 5.03 -8.60
C PHE A 13 7.71 5.70 -7.68
N SER A 14 7.78 7.03 -7.77
CA SER A 14 8.71 7.81 -6.96
C SER A 14 7.96 8.53 -5.85
N THR A 15 8.60 8.62 -4.70
CA THR A 15 8.12 9.38 -3.55
C THR A 15 9.11 10.46 -3.18
N LYS A 16 8.65 11.47 -2.45
CA LYS A 16 9.48 12.63 -2.06
C LYS A 16 10.03 12.49 -0.64
N GLY A 17 9.33 11.77 0.21
CA GLY A 17 9.69 11.59 1.62
C GLY A 17 8.47 11.52 2.51
N GLU A 18 8.68 11.49 3.81
CA GLU A 18 7.59 11.36 4.78
C GLU A 18 6.76 12.64 4.90
N ILE A 19 5.51 12.56 5.12
CA ILE A 19 4.67 11.38 4.96
C ILE A 19 3.88 11.64 3.69
N GLU A 20 4.13 10.87 2.68
CA GLU A 20 3.44 11.01 1.39
C GLU A 20 2.50 9.83 1.20
N PHE A 21 1.31 10.12 0.66
CA PHE A 21 0.29 9.13 0.37
C PHE A 21 0.17 8.98 -1.14
N VAL A 22 0.23 7.73 -1.61
CA VAL A 22 0.08 7.41 -3.04
C VAL A 22 -1.08 6.45 -3.21
N ASP A 23 -2.15 6.91 -3.86
CA ASP A 23 -3.33 6.08 -4.12
C ASP A 23 -3.01 5.07 -5.24
N LEU A 24 -3.15 3.78 -4.93
CA LEU A 24 -2.86 2.69 -5.84
C LEU A 24 -4.13 2.01 -6.38
N SER A 25 -5.31 2.50 -6.01
CA SER A 25 -6.58 1.79 -6.28
C SER A 25 -6.80 1.55 -7.77
N ASP A 26 -6.59 2.57 -8.61
CA ASP A 26 -6.77 2.45 -10.05
C ASP A 26 -5.77 1.46 -10.65
N LYS A 27 -4.54 1.44 -10.13
CA LYS A 27 -3.50 0.55 -10.62
C LYS A 27 -3.79 -0.91 -10.29
N VAL A 28 -4.37 -1.15 -9.11
CA VAL A 28 -4.80 -2.50 -8.74
C VAL A 28 -5.95 -2.96 -9.64
N GLN A 29 -6.96 -2.12 -9.87
CA GLN A 29 -8.08 -2.46 -10.76
C GLN A 29 -7.60 -2.70 -12.19
N GLU A 30 -6.70 -1.87 -12.69
CA GLU A 30 -6.11 -2.05 -14.02
C GLU A 30 -5.39 -3.41 -14.13
N THR A 31 -4.64 -3.79 -13.10
CA THR A 31 -3.94 -5.07 -13.05
C THR A 31 -4.91 -6.24 -13.04
N VAL A 32 -6.00 -6.13 -12.28
CA VAL A 32 -7.06 -7.16 -12.25
C VAL A 32 -7.66 -7.33 -13.65
N LEU A 33 -7.96 -6.24 -14.35
CA LEU A 33 -8.47 -6.31 -15.72
C LEU A 33 -7.48 -6.98 -16.68
N GLN A 34 -6.21 -6.63 -16.57
CA GLN A 34 -5.15 -7.24 -17.39
C GLN A 34 -5.00 -8.74 -17.14
N SER A 35 -5.25 -9.18 -15.92
CA SER A 35 -5.11 -10.59 -15.55
C SER A 35 -6.15 -11.49 -16.22
N GLY A 36 -7.30 -10.93 -16.57
CA GLY A 36 -8.44 -11.71 -17.07
C GLY A 36 -9.11 -12.56 -16.01
N ILE A 37 -8.66 -12.49 -14.77
CA ILE A 37 -9.24 -13.22 -13.63
C ILE A 37 -10.51 -12.53 -13.19
N ARG A 38 -11.59 -13.30 -13.09
CA ARG A 38 -12.91 -12.78 -12.77
C ARG A 38 -13.26 -12.92 -11.31
N ASN A 39 -12.83 -14.01 -10.68
CA ASN A 39 -13.15 -14.29 -9.28
C ASN A 39 -11.93 -14.83 -8.56
N GLY A 40 -11.60 -14.22 -7.45
CA GLY A 40 -10.42 -14.58 -6.68
C GLY A 40 -9.98 -13.48 -5.74
N ILE A 41 -8.68 -13.29 -5.62
CA ILE A 41 -8.09 -12.27 -4.77
C ILE A 41 -7.02 -11.48 -5.51
N ALA A 42 -6.84 -10.24 -5.11
CA ALA A 42 -5.71 -9.42 -5.48
C ALA A 42 -4.91 -9.13 -4.21
N HIS A 43 -3.65 -9.58 -4.19
CA HIS A 43 -2.73 -9.34 -3.09
C HIS A 43 -1.74 -8.26 -3.51
N VAL A 44 -1.60 -7.22 -2.70
CA VAL A 44 -0.67 -6.12 -2.95
C VAL A 44 0.34 -6.09 -1.83
N PHE A 45 1.60 -6.12 -2.20
CA PHE A 45 2.71 -6.17 -1.26
C PHE A 45 3.74 -5.08 -1.56
N ALA A 46 4.14 -4.34 -0.52
CA ALA A 46 5.21 -3.36 -0.60
C ALA A 46 6.49 -3.95 0.00
N PRO A 47 7.44 -4.43 -0.83
CA PRO A 47 8.66 -5.08 -0.36
C PRO A 47 9.69 -4.05 0.13
N HIS A 48 9.31 -3.25 1.12
CA HIS A 48 10.13 -2.16 1.65
C HIS A 48 10.02 -2.11 3.18
N ALA A 49 11.14 -1.82 3.84
CA ALA A 49 11.17 -1.71 5.29
C ALA A 49 10.65 -0.37 5.81
N THR A 50 10.44 0.61 4.93
CA THR A 50 10.05 1.98 5.28
C THR A 50 8.88 2.48 4.43
N GLY A 51 7.94 1.59 4.14
CA GLY A 51 6.72 1.90 3.41
C GLY A 51 5.64 0.89 3.75
N ILE A 52 4.41 1.34 3.80
CA ILE A 52 3.26 0.53 4.22
C ILE A 52 2.09 0.71 3.27
N LEU A 53 1.14 -0.22 3.37
CA LEU A 53 -0.13 -0.16 2.64
C LEU A 53 -1.28 -0.05 3.63
N ILE A 54 -2.17 0.91 3.40
CA ILE A 54 -3.38 1.09 4.21
C ILE A 54 -4.62 1.14 3.34
N LEU A 55 -5.75 0.80 3.92
CA LEU A 55 -7.07 1.01 3.32
C LEU A 55 -7.74 2.16 4.07
N THR A 56 -8.01 3.24 3.37
CA THR A 56 -8.55 4.46 3.98
C THR A 56 -9.31 5.29 2.95
N GLU A 57 -10.12 6.20 3.44
CA GLU A 57 -10.63 7.30 2.64
C GLU A 57 -9.48 8.27 2.34
N THR A 58 -9.46 8.86 1.15
CA THR A 58 -8.40 9.77 0.73
C THR A 58 -8.76 11.24 0.87
N ASP A 59 -9.74 11.56 1.70
CA ASP A 59 -10.07 12.94 2.05
C ASP A 59 -8.82 13.64 2.62
N PRO A 60 -8.45 14.84 2.10
CA PRO A 60 -7.24 15.53 2.53
C PRO A 60 -7.15 15.80 4.03
N SER A 61 -8.27 16.11 4.67
CA SER A 61 -8.29 16.34 6.11
C SER A 61 -8.00 15.06 6.90
N LEU A 62 -8.55 13.92 6.45
CA LEU A 62 -8.28 12.63 7.07
C LEU A 62 -6.83 12.20 6.85
N LEU A 63 -6.29 12.39 5.65
CA LEU A 63 -4.88 12.09 5.39
C LEU A 63 -3.96 12.92 6.30
N ASN A 64 -4.32 14.17 6.57
CA ASN A 64 -3.57 14.98 7.52
C ASN A 64 -3.70 14.44 8.95
N ASP A 65 -4.87 13.97 9.34
CA ASP A 65 -5.07 13.32 10.65
C ASP A 65 -4.23 12.06 10.78
N ILE A 66 -4.14 11.27 9.72
CA ILE A 66 -3.29 10.07 9.70
C ILE A 66 -1.82 10.45 9.85
N ARG A 67 -1.38 11.51 9.17
CA ARG A 67 -0.01 12.03 9.29
C ARG A 67 0.29 12.41 10.75
N VAL A 68 -0.59 13.19 11.36
CA VAL A 68 -0.43 13.61 12.76
C VAL A 68 -0.44 12.40 13.70
N PHE A 69 -1.32 11.43 13.45
CA PHE A 69 -1.39 10.20 14.23
C PHE A 69 -0.07 9.42 14.19
N LEU A 70 0.50 9.26 12.98
CA LEU A 70 1.78 8.56 12.83
C LEU A 70 2.93 9.33 13.50
N GLU A 71 2.95 10.65 13.37
CA GLU A 71 3.97 11.49 13.99
C GLU A 71 3.91 11.46 15.51
N LYS A 72 2.70 11.40 16.08
CA LYS A 72 2.52 11.28 17.53
C LYS A 72 2.84 9.90 18.07
N THR A 73 2.43 8.86 17.34
CA THR A 73 2.61 7.47 17.75
C THR A 73 4.08 7.05 17.66
N VAL A 74 4.74 7.41 16.57
CA VAL A 74 6.15 7.14 16.34
C VAL A 74 6.82 8.43 15.88
N PRO A 75 7.27 9.27 16.82
CA PRO A 75 7.89 10.56 16.48
C PRO A 75 9.17 10.37 15.68
N ARG A 76 9.43 11.31 14.77
CA ARG A 76 10.70 11.34 14.03
C ARG A 76 11.88 11.52 14.98
N GLN A 77 11.72 12.40 15.98
CA GLN A 77 12.74 12.65 16.99
C GLN A 77 12.43 11.81 18.22
N GLY A 78 13.36 10.92 18.57
CA GLY A 78 13.19 10.04 19.71
C GLY A 78 14.50 9.39 20.12
N ALA A 79 14.47 8.65 21.22
CA ALA A 79 15.63 7.93 21.74
C ALA A 79 15.77 6.58 21.03
N TYR A 80 16.14 6.60 19.76
CA TYR A 80 16.31 5.41 18.94
C TYR A 80 17.79 5.02 18.83
N GLU A 81 18.05 3.72 18.79
CA GLU A 81 19.40 3.21 18.56
C GLU A 81 19.77 3.19 17.08
N HIS A 82 18.81 2.83 16.21
CA HIS A 82 19.04 2.83 14.77
C HIS A 82 19.20 4.26 14.25
N PRO A 83 20.25 4.56 13.51
CA PRO A 83 20.52 5.94 13.10
C PRO A 83 19.56 6.44 12.01
N SER A 84 19.27 7.72 12.07
CA SER A 84 18.58 8.52 11.04
C SER A 84 17.10 8.24 10.83
N ASN A 85 16.70 7.00 10.54
CA ASN A 85 15.34 6.69 10.11
C ASN A 85 14.66 5.56 10.91
N ALA A 86 15.01 5.39 12.17
CA ALA A 86 14.36 4.39 13.03
C ALA A 86 12.84 4.56 13.06
N HIS A 87 12.35 5.79 13.13
CA HIS A 87 10.92 6.09 13.12
C HIS A 87 10.21 5.55 11.88
N ALA A 88 10.87 5.61 10.72
CA ALA A 88 10.31 5.09 9.46
C ALA A 88 10.14 3.58 9.51
N HIS A 89 11.12 2.87 10.03
CA HIS A 89 11.07 1.41 10.23
C HIS A 89 9.99 1.04 11.24
N LEU A 90 9.89 1.77 12.34
CA LEU A 90 8.91 1.46 13.40
C LEU A 90 7.48 1.71 12.93
N ARG A 91 7.25 2.76 12.16
CA ARG A 91 5.94 3.00 11.54
C ARG A 91 5.56 1.83 10.62
N SER A 92 6.55 1.28 9.90
CA SER A 92 6.33 0.17 8.97
C SER A 92 6.18 -1.18 9.69
N VAL A 93 6.68 -1.31 10.90
CA VAL A 93 6.41 -2.48 11.76
C VAL A 93 5.01 -2.39 12.37
N LEU A 94 4.57 -1.19 12.69
CA LEU A 94 3.27 -0.96 13.31
C LEU A 94 2.10 -1.31 12.38
N LEU A 95 2.25 -1.02 11.09
CA LEU A 95 1.22 -1.26 10.07
C LEU A 95 1.76 -2.19 9.00
N PRO A 96 0.96 -3.19 8.56
CA PRO A 96 1.46 -4.21 7.64
C PRO A 96 1.77 -3.65 6.24
N PRO A 97 2.72 -4.29 5.52
CA PRO A 97 3.12 -3.86 4.18
C PRO A 97 2.24 -4.45 3.07
N ASP A 98 1.15 -5.11 3.40
CA ASP A 98 0.32 -5.81 2.42
C ASP A 98 -1.16 -5.66 2.70
N LYS A 99 -1.95 -5.86 1.64
CA LYS A 99 -3.40 -5.96 1.70
C LYS A 99 -3.87 -6.98 0.69
N THR A 100 -4.90 -7.72 1.05
CA THR A 100 -5.58 -8.66 0.15
C THR A 100 -7.02 -8.20 -0.03
N LEU A 101 -7.45 -8.14 -1.28
CA LEU A 101 -8.77 -7.65 -1.65
C LEU A 101 -9.50 -8.70 -2.48
N PRO A 102 -10.81 -8.90 -2.28
CA PRO A 102 -11.59 -9.78 -3.14
C PRO A 102 -11.65 -9.24 -4.56
N VAL A 103 -11.67 -10.16 -5.52
CA VAL A 103 -11.98 -9.86 -6.93
C VAL A 103 -13.27 -10.60 -7.26
N ILE A 104 -14.28 -9.86 -7.66
CA ILE A 104 -15.62 -10.40 -7.96
C ILE A 104 -16.06 -9.83 -9.31
N ASP A 105 -16.40 -10.73 -10.23
CA ASP A 105 -16.84 -10.36 -11.58
C ASP A 105 -15.85 -9.42 -12.31
N GLY A 106 -14.57 -9.66 -12.11
CA GLY A 106 -13.51 -8.88 -12.76
C GLY A 106 -13.21 -7.54 -12.09
N GLN A 107 -13.78 -7.29 -10.92
CA GLN A 107 -13.59 -6.03 -10.19
C GLN A 107 -12.98 -6.27 -8.83
N VAL A 108 -11.96 -5.49 -8.48
CA VAL A 108 -11.44 -5.47 -7.12
C VAL A 108 -12.47 -4.77 -6.23
N GLU A 109 -12.79 -5.38 -5.09
CA GLU A 109 -13.80 -4.87 -4.19
C GLU A 109 -13.22 -3.90 -3.17
N PHE A 110 -13.77 -2.70 -3.13
CA PHE A 110 -13.50 -1.69 -2.11
C PHE A 110 -14.83 -1.25 -1.49
N GLY A 111 -14.80 -0.86 -0.22
CA GLY A 111 -15.89 -0.09 0.35
C GLY A 111 -16.02 1.25 -0.37
N THR A 112 -17.17 1.88 -0.29
CA THR A 112 -17.49 3.13 -1.02
C THR A 112 -16.42 4.20 -0.83
N TRP A 113 -15.85 4.30 0.37
CA TRP A 113 -14.86 5.33 0.72
C TRP A 113 -13.45 4.80 0.87
N GLN A 114 -13.24 3.49 0.58
CA GLN A 114 -11.93 2.90 0.71
C GLN A 114 -11.10 3.08 -0.55
N SER A 115 -9.84 3.45 -0.34
CA SER A 115 -8.79 3.39 -1.35
C SER A 115 -7.61 2.62 -0.79
N LEU A 116 -6.86 1.97 -1.64
CA LEU A 116 -5.59 1.36 -1.27
C LEU A 116 -4.49 2.39 -1.45
N VAL A 117 -3.81 2.71 -0.36
CA VAL A 117 -2.84 3.81 -0.34
C VAL A 117 -1.50 3.31 0.17
N PHE A 118 -0.43 3.61 -0.58
CA PHE A 118 0.94 3.46 -0.10
C PHE A 118 1.30 4.69 0.74
N VAL A 119 1.89 4.45 1.91
CA VAL A 119 2.37 5.51 2.79
C VAL A 119 3.89 5.47 2.84
N GLU A 120 4.52 6.55 2.39
CA GLU A 120 5.96 6.71 2.48
C GLU A 120 6.32 7.12 3.91
N THR A 121 7.09 6.28 4.60
CA THR A 121 7.49 6.54 5.98
C THR A 121 8.93 7.00 6.12
N ASP A 122 9.73 6.96 5.05
CA ASP A 122 11.13 7.37 5.07
C ASP A 122 11.30 8.86 4.79
N VAL A 123 12.46 9.38 5.18
CA VAL A 123 12.75 10.82 5.14
C VAL A 123 13.23 11.31 3.78
N HIS A 124 13.81 10.42 2.97
CA HIS A 124 14.40 10.77 1.68
C HIS A 124 13.52 10.38 0.51
N PRO A 125 13.66 11.04 -0.65
CA PRO A 125 13.03 10.57 -1.88
C PRO A 125 13.42 9.13 -2.17
N ARG A 126 12.44 8.32 -2.59
CA ARG A 126 12.64 6.90 -2.88
C ARG A 126 11.98 6.53 -4.20
N LYS A 127 12.52 5.49 -4.81
CA LYS A 127 11.86 4.77 -5.89
C LYS A 127 11.25 3.52 -5.27
N ARG A 128 9.93 3.41 -5.32
CA ARG A 128 9.18 2.32 -4.69
C ARG A 128 8.58 1.41 -5.73
N THR A 129 8.47 0.14 -5.39
CA THR A 129 7.82 -0.86 -6.24
C THR A 129 6.84 -1.65 -5.38
N VAL A 130 5.60 -1.75 -5.82
CA VAL A 130 4.64 -2.67 -5.22
C VAL A 130 4.43 -3.86 -6.15
N ILE A 131 4.19 -5.02 -5.55
CA ILE A 131 3.89 -6.24 -6.27
C ILE A 131 2.39 -6.48 -6.16
N ILE A 132 1.73 -6.62 -7.29
CA ILE A 132 0.30 -6.92 -7.35
C ILE A 132 0.16 -8.32 -7.93
N GLN A 133 -0.36 -9.24 -7.12
CA GLN A 133 -0.56 -10.62 -7.53
C GLN A 133 -2.05 -10.93 -7.51
N VAL A 134 -2.59 -11.38 -8.64
CA VAL A 134 -3.99 -11.75 -8.78
C VAL A 134 -4.07 -13.26 -8.91
N LEU A 135 -4.88 -13.89 -8.08
CA LEU A 135 -5.04 -15.33 -8.01
C LEU A 135 -6.52 -15.67 -8.10
N GLY A 136 -6.88 -16.53 -9.02
CA GLY A 136 -8.26 -16.94 -9.18
C GLY A 136 -8.56 -17.52 -10.57
N GLU A 137 -9.81 -17.44 -10.96
CA GLU A 137 -10.28 -18.00 -12.24
C GLU A 137 -11.20 -17.05 -13.01
#